data_9cfb74ef20eca3ee9d614a0ff8fe98fc
#
_entry.id   9cfb74ef20eca3ee9d614a0ff8fe98fc
#
_cell.length_a   1.000
_cell.length_b   1.000
_cell.length_c   1.000
_cell.angle_alpha   90.00
_cell.angle_beta   90.00
_cell.angle_gamma   90.00
#
_symmetry.space_group_name_H-M   'P 1'
#
loop_
_entity.id
_entity.type
_entity.pdbx_description
1 polymer ?
#
loop_
_entity_poly.entity_id
_entity_poly.type
_entity_poly.pdbx_seq_one_letter_code
_entity_poly.pdbx_strand_id
1 'polypeptide(L)'
;MILRAVAAFLLVLVVIPLGMGKALITGESGRLSFVGGYFASLFIFEILQLVFHVTMGSLRLMTLLWCLICGAIAFFGFWRYRKKGKGNKPRATVIYMSRAEWILLTLAVAMIVLQILNTVLNTYYGNWDDETYCSNAVTAWYTDTICRYSPHSGMKLGLFYNTRYVVAGWPIYSAMLAVLSGIHPAIVYRTILPVFEIPAAYVISGSLLDHFFFHDRKKTLLGLIYFQIFALLAFEKIGGNTNEWWLIVNCWTG
;
A
#
# COMPACT_ATOMS: atom_id res chain seq x y z
N MET A 1 -8.49 4.94 21.25
CA MET A 1 -7.38 5.20 20.31
C MET A 1 -7.19 4.03 19.33
N ILE A 2 -6.94 2.81 19.77
CA ILE A 2 -6.67 1.63 18.93
C ILE A 2 -7.80 1.37 17.91
N LEU A 3 -9.05 1.35 18.33
CA LEU A 3 -10.19 1.09 17.44
C LEU A 3 -10.29 2.12 16.29
N ARG A 4 -10.06 3.40 16.61
CA ARG A 4 -10.01 4.47 15.58
C ARG A 4 -8.91 4.22 14.58
N ALA A 5 -7.73 3.84 15.04
CA ALA A 5 -6.60 3.57 14.18
C ALA A 5 -6.86 2.38 13.24
N VAL A 6 -7.33 1.26 13.80
CA VAL A 6 -7.69 0.08 13.01
C VAL A 6 -8.76 0.41 11.97
N ALA A 7 -9.80 1.15 12.37
CA ALA A 7 -10.85 1.57 11.45
C ALA A 7 -10.32 2.46 10.32
N ALA A 8 -9.42 3.41 10.63
CA ALA A 8 -8.80 4.28 9.63
C ALA A 8 -7.97 3.47 8.62
N PHE A 9 -7.13 2.54 9.09
CA PHE A 9 -6.33 1.69 8.20
C PHE A 9 -7.20 0.78 7.33
N LEU A 10 -8.18 0.10 7.90
CA LEU A 10 -9.09 -0.73 7.13
C LEU A 10 -9.87 0.08 6.11
N LEU A 11 -10.33 1.28 6.47
CA LEU A 11 -11.04 2.16 5.55
C LEU A 11 -10.15 2.56 4.36
N VAL A 12 -8.95 3.06 4.63
CA VAL A 12 -8.04 3.62 3.60
C VAL A 12 -7.41 2.52 2.75
N LEU A 13 -6.93 1.45 3.37
CA LEU A 13 -6.12 0.43 2.70
C LEU A 13 -6.96 -0.72 2.11
N VAL A 14 -8.22 -0.87 2.54
CA VAL A 14 -9.06 -1.98 2.07
C VAL A 14 -10.40 -1.50 1.50
N VAL A 15 -11.19 -0.77 2.28
CA VAL A 15 -12.58 -0.44 1.91
C VAL A 15 -12.63 0.54 0.74
N ILE A 16 -11.84 1.62 0.80
CA ILE A 16 -11.77 2.62 -0.30
C ILE A 16 -11.25 1.97 -1.58
N PRO A 17 -10.11 1.25 -1.61
CA PRO A 17 -9.66 0.54 -2.81
C PRO A 17 -10.69 -0.43 -3.38
N LEU A 18 -11.34 -1.24 -2.55
CA LEU A 18 -12.40 -2.15 -3.01
C LEU A 18 -13.58 -1.41 -3.63
N GLY A 19 -14.03 -0.32 -3.01
CA GLY A 19 -15.13 0.49 -3.52
C GLY A 19 -14.79 1.18 -4.82
N MET A 20 -13.61 1.78 -4.92
CA MET A 20 -13.11 2.43 -6.12
C MET A 20 -12.94 1.43 -7.27
N GLY A 21 -12.38 0.25 -6.98
CA GLY A 21 -12.25 -0.79 -7.99
C GLY A 21 -13.60 -1.26 -8.55
N LYS A 22 -14.62 -1.37 -7.69
CA LYS A 22 -15.99 -1.68 -8.15
C LYS A 22 -16.63 -0.56 -8.97
N ALA A 23 -16.21 0.68 -8.80
CA ALA A 23 -16.62 1.81 -9.64
C ALA A 23 -15.96 1.74 -11.02
N LEU A 24 -14.68 1.43 -11.07
CA LEU A 24 -13.84 1.48 -12.28
C LEU A 24 -13.95 0.19 -13.11
N ILE A 25 -13.92 -0.96 -12.46
CA ILE A 25 -13.84 -2.28 -13.10
C ILE A 25 -15.17 -3.00 -12.90
N THR A 26 -15.98 -3.08 -13.95
CA THR A 26 -17.28 -3.74 -13.88
C THR A 26 -17.19 -5.18 -14.37
N GLY A 27 -17.66 -6.12 -13.55
CA GLY A 27 -17.79 -7.53 -13.94
C GLY A 27 -16.61 -8.43 -13.56
N GLU A 28 -15.54 -7.88 -13.01
CA GLU A 28 -14.32 -8.60 -12.67
C GLU A 28 -14.31 -9.18 -11.24
N SER A 29 -13.35 -10.09 -11.00
CA SER A 29 -13.12 -10.69 -9.69
C SER A 29 -12.83 -9.63 -8.62
N GLY A 30 -13.14 -9.94 -7.36
CA GLY A 30 -12.87 -9.05 -6.24
C GLY A 30 -11.39 -8.66 -6.11
N ARG A 31 -10.46 -9.54 -6.54
CA ARG A 31 -9.01 -9.28 -6.54
C ARG A 31 -8.64 -8.17 -7.53
N LEU A 32 -9.07 -8.28 -8.79
CA LEU A 32 -8.81 -7.25 -9.80
C LEU A 32 -9.46 -5.91 -9.45
N SER A 33 -10.66 -5.95 -8.88
CA SER A 33 -11.30 -4.73 -8.36
C SER A 33 -10.47 -4.10 -7.26
N PHE A 34 -9.91 -4.88 -6.32
CA PHE A 34 -9.05 -4.36 -5.27
C PHE A 34 -7.77 -3.73 -5.85
N VAL A 35 -7.06 -4.45 -6.72
CA VAL A 35 -5.82 -3.97 -7.34
C VAL A 35 -6.05 -2.67 -8.11
N GLY A 36 -7.06 -2.62 -8.98
CA GLY A 36 -7.36 -1.42 -9.75
C GLY A 36 -7.76 -0.22 -8.88
N GLY A 37 -8.56 -0.46 -7.84
CA GLY A 37 -8.95 0.60 -6.90
C GLY A 37 -7.80 1.06 -6.02
N TYR A 38 -6.90 0.17 -5.64
CA TYR A 38 -5.70 0.49 -4.88
C TYR A 38 -4.79 1.44 -5.67
N PHE A 39 -4.45 1.10 -6.91
CA PHE A 39 -3.65 1.98 -7.77
C PHE A 39 -4.35 3.29 -8.08
N ALA A 40 -5.67 3.28 -8.30
CA ALA A 40 -6.44 4.51 -8.53
C ALA A 40 -6.42 5.43 -7.30
N SER A 41 -6.49 4.88 -6.09
CA SER A 41 -6.40 5.65 -4.85
C SER A 41 -5.03 6.29 -4.65
N LEU A 42 -3.96 5.55 -4.95
CA LEU A 42 -2.59 6.06 -4.91
C LEU A 42 -2.34 7.11 -6.00
N PHE A 43 -2.88 6.91 -7.20
CA PHE A 43 -2.77 7.89 -8.29
C PHE A 43 -3.43 9.23 -7.93
N ILE A 44 -4.64 9.19 -7.35
CA ILE A 44 -5.31 10.41 -6.86
C ILE A 44 -4.49 11.06 -5.75
N PHE A 45 -3.93 10.25 -4.84
CA PHE A 45 -3.08 10.76 -3.77
C PHE A 45 -1.86 11.49 -4.34
N GLU A 46 -1.16 10.92 -5.30
CA GLU A 46 0.05 11.48 -5.91
C GLU A 46 -0.24 12.82 -6.59
N ILE A 47 -1.35 12.89 -7.35
CA ILE A 47 -1.78 14.16 -7.97
C ILE A 47 -2.05 15.23 -6.90
N LEU A 48 -2.80 14.89 -5.86
CA LEU A 48 -3.11 15.84 -4.79
C LEU A 48 -1.84 16.29 -4.06
N GLN A 49 -0.93 15.37 -3.77
CA GLN A 49 0.34 15.70 -3.13
C GLN A 49 1.14 16.71 -3.94
N LEU A 50 1.30 16.48 -5.26
CA LEU A 50 2.02 17.41 -6.13
C LEU A 50 1.35 18.79 -6.19
N VAL A 51 0.02 18.83 -6.32
CA VAL A 51 -0.74 20.08 -6.31
C VAL A 51 -0.55 20.83 -4.98
N PHE A 52 -0.68 20.14 -3.86
CA PHE A 52 -0.54 20.72 -2.54
C PHE A 52 0.90 21.13 -2.20
N HIS A 53 1.89 20.43 -2.76
CA HIS A 53 3.27 20.85 -2.66
C HIS A 53 3.50 22.19 -3.37
N VAL A 54 3.04 22.32 -4.63
CA VAL A 54 3.20 23.53 -5.44
C VAL A 54 2.42 24.71 -4.86
N THR A 55 1.18 24.48 -4.43
CA THR A 55 0.31 25.51 -3.84
C THR A 55 0.62 25.83 -2.39
N MET A 56 1.63 25.17 -1.83
CA MET A 56 2.01 25.34 -0.42
C MET A 56 0.88 24.99 0.57
N GLY A 57 0.06 24.00 0.21
CA GLY A 57 -1.10 23.60 0.97
C GLY A 57 -0.78 22.80 2.24
N SER A 58 -1.80 22.65 3.08
CA SER A 58 -1.75 21.89 4.33
C SER A 58 -1.90 20.38 4.06
N LEU A 59 -1.14 19.56 4.78
CA LEU A 59 -1.27 18.10 4.75
C LEU A 59 -2.68 17.65 5.17
N ARG A 60 -3.24 18.29 6.21
CA ARG A 60 -4.58 17.94 6.72
C ARG A 60 -5.68 18.25 5.72
N LEU A 61 -5.58 19.39 5.02
CA LEU A 61 -6.53 19.76 3.97
C LEU A 61 -6.43 18.79 2.78
N MET A 62 -5.21 18.43 2.35
CA MET A 62 -4.99 17.41 1.34
C MET A 62 -5.60 16.07 1.74
N THR A 63 -5.38 15.64 2.99
CA THR A 63 -5.95 14.41 3.56
C THR A 63 -7.48 14.42 3.49
N LEU A 64 -8.11 15.52 3.88
CA LEU A 64 -9.56 15.69 3.81
C LEU A 64 -10.07 15.57 2.37
N LEU A 65 -9.45 16.28 1.43
CA LEU A 65 -9.83 16.22 0.01
C LEU A 65 -9.65 14.82 -0.57
N TRP A 66 -8.55 14.14 -0.26
CA TRP A 66 -8.33 12.77 -0.67
C TRP A 66 -9.45 11.85 -0.15
N CYS A 67 -9.80 11.95 1.14
CA CYS A 67 -10.89 11.17 1.72
C CYS A 67 -12.23 11.45 1.06
N LEU A 68 -12.53 12.71 0.76
CA LEU A 68 -13.79 13.09 0.11
C LEU A 68 -13.86 12.52 -1.33
N ILE A 69 -12.81 12.70 -2.12
CA ILE A 69 -12.78 12.23 -3.51
C ILE A 69 -12.82 10.70 -3.57
N CYS A 70 -11.88 10.02 -2.90
CA CYS A 70 -11.80 8.56 -2.92
C CYS A 70 -13.02 7.92 -2.23
N GLY A 71 -13.51 8.53 -1.14
CA GLY A 71 -14.71 8.10 -0.45
C GLY A 71 -15.97 8.20 -1.31
N ALA A 72 -16.14 9.30 -2.06
CA ALA A 72 -17.27 9.47 -2.98
C ALA A 72 -17.23 8.43 -4.12
N ILE A 73 -16.05 8.23 -4.73
CA ILE A 73 -15.88 7.21 -5.78
C ILE A 73 -16.17 5.81 -5.22
N ALA A 74 -15.65 5.47 -4.05
CA ALA A 74 -15.87 4.19 -3.40
C ALA A 74 -17.35 3.96 -3.06
N PHE A 75 -18.01 4.99 -2.50
CA PHE A 75 -19.45 4.95 -2.22
C PHE A 75 -20.26 4.69 -3.48
N PHE A 76 -19.97 5.40 -4.56
CA PHE A 76 -20.62 5.19 -5.86
C PHE A 76 -20.39 3.77 -6.40
N GLY A 77 -19.18 3.23 -6.24
CA GLY A 77 -18.84 1.86 -6.64
C GLY A 77 -19.67 0.82 -5.87
N PHE A 78 -19.77 0.95 -4.54
CA PHE A 78 -20.61 0.06 -3.74
C PHE A 78 -22.10 0.21 -4.04
N TRP A 79 -22.58 1.43 -4.25
CA TRP A 79 -23.97 1.68 -4.61
C TRP A 79 -24.33 1.03 -5.97
N ARG A 80 -23.47 1.22 -6.98
CA ARG A 80 -23.64 0.59 -8.29
C ARG A 80 -23.61 -0.94 -8.22
N TYR A 81 -22.69 -1.48 -7.42
CA TYR A 81 -22.57 -2.92 -7.19
C TYR A 81 -23.84 -3.50 -6.55
N ARG A 82 -24.40 -2.82 -5.55
CA ARG A 82 -25.66 -3.23 -4.90
C ARG A 82 -26.85 -3.21 -5.87
N LYS A 83 -26.93 -2.23 -6.75
CA LYS A 83 -27.99 -2.16 -7.76
C LYS A 83 -27.91 -3.30 -8.77
N LYS A 84 -26.70 -3.63 -9.24
CA LYS A 84 -26.50 -4.75 -10.18
C LYS A 84 -26.77 -6.11 -9.54
N GLY A 85 -26.49 -6.28 -8.26
CA GLY A 85 -26.61 -7.57 -7.55
C GLY A 85 -28.04 -8.07 -7.33
N LYS A 86 -29.06 -7.27 -7.65
CA LYS A 86 -30.47 -7.72 -7.58
C LYS A 86 -30.91 -8.55 -8.79
N GLY A 87 -30.15 -8.57 -9.89
CA GLY A 87 -30.55 -9.23 -11.14
C GLY A 87 -29.88 -10.56 -11.45
N ASN A 88 -28.65 -10.79 -11.08
CA ASN A 88 -27.92 -12.04 -11.36
C ASN A 88 -26.77 -12.17 -10.36
N LYS A 89 -27.00 -12.80 -9.23
CA LYS A 89 -25.90 -13.28 -8.39
C LYS A 89 -25.23 -14.42 -9.16
N PRO A 90 -23.95 -14.30 -9.57
CA PRO A 90 -23.24 -15.47 -10.05
C PRO A 90 -23.37 -16.52 -8.93
N ARG A 91 -23.88 -17.71 -9.24
CA ARG A 91 -23.87 -18.82 -8.30
C ARG A 91 -22.47 -18.92 -7.76
N ALA A 92 -22.32 -18.79 -6.43
CA ALA A 92 -21.07 -19.03 -5.78
C ALA A 92 -20.66 -20.47 -6.13
N THR A 93 -19.80 -20.62 -7.12
CA THR A 93 -19.16 -21.90 -7.40
C THR A 93 -18.34 -22.22 -6.17
N VAL A 94 -18.74 -23.23 -5.43
CA VAL A 94 -17.96 -23.75 -4.32
C VAL A 94 -16.65 -24.22 -4.93
N ILE A 95 -15.59 -23.48 -4.64
CA ILE A 95 -14.28 -23.74 -5.20
C ILE A 95 -13.65 -24.81 -4.32
N TYR A 96 -13.72 -26.06 -4.76
CA TYR A 96 -12.98 -27.15 -4.13
C TYR A 96 -11.49 -26.97 -4.44
N MET A 97 -10.70 -26.81 -3.38
CA MET A 97 -9.24 -26.83 -3.46
C MET A 97 -8.75 -28.26 -3.17
N SER A 98 -7.82 -28.73 -3.98
CA SER A 98 -7.12 -29.99 -3.73
C SER A 98 -6.25 -29.89 -2.47
N ARG A 99 -5.89 -31.03 -1.87
CA ARG A 99 -4.97 -31.04 -0.72
C ARG A 99 -3.64 -30.35 -1.03
N ALA A 100 -3.13 -30.54 -2.24
CA ALA A 100 -1.90 -29.91 -2.69
C ALA A 100 -2.04 -28.36 -2.75
N GLU A 101 -3.14 -27.85 -3.26
CA GLU A 101 -3.38 -26.40 -3.30
C GLU A 101 -3.52 -25.81 -1.89
N TRP A 102 -4.13 -26.52 -0.95
CA TRP A 102 -4.19 -26.09 0.45
C TRP A 102 -2.80 -26.03 1.09
N ILE A 103 -1.94 -27.01 0.84
CA ILE A 103 -0.56 -27.02 1.34
C ILE A 103 0.21 -25.84 0.77
N LEU A 104 0.12 -25.61 -0.55
CA LEU A 104 0.81 -24.48 -1.21
C LEU A 104 0.30 -23.14 -0.69
N LEU A 105 -1.01 -22.98 -0.52
CA LEU A 105 -1.59 -21.75 0.03
C LEU A 105 -1.10 -21.50 1.46
N THR A 106 -1.12 -22.52 2.31
CA THR A 106 -0.64 -22.44 3.70
C THR A 106 0.84 -22.04 3.74
N LEU A 107 1.67 -22.64 2.88
CA LEU A 107 3.07 -22.30 2.77
C LEU A 107 3.26 -20.84 2.30
N ALA A 108 2.54 -20.41 1.29
CA ALA A 108 2.60 -19.02 0.79
C ALA A 108 2.20 -18.02 1.89
N VAL A 109 1.13 -18.30 2.64
CA VAL A 109 0.69 -17.45 3.75
C VAL A 109 1.73 -17.43 4.89
N ALA A 110 2.30 -18.59 5.23
CA ALA A 110 3.34 -18.68 6.26
C ALA A 110 4.58 -17.85 5.88
N MET A 111 4.99 -17.88 4.61
CA MET A 111 6.09 -17.06 4.10
C MET A 111 5.78 -15.54 4.15
N ILE A 112 4.54 -15.13 3.85
CA ILE A 112 4.11 -13.74 4.01
C ILE A 112 4.22 -13.32 5.48
N VAL A 113 3.72 -14.14 6.40
CA VAL A 113 3.80 -13.86 7.84
C VAL A 113 5.25 -13.76 8.31
N LEU A 114 6.11 -14.69 7.87
CA LEU A 114 7.53 -14.66 8.18
C LEU A 114 8.20 -13.38 7.69
N GLN A 115 7.86 -12.94 6.50
CA GLN A 115 8.39 -11.71 5.91
C GLN A 115 7.91 -10.47 6.68
N ILE A 116 6.63 -10.40 7.04
CA ILE A 116 6.10 -9.33 7.89
C ILE A 116 6.84 -9.29 9.23
N LEU A 117 6.99 -10.44 9.89
CA LEU A 117 7.70 -10.53 11.17
C LEU A 117 9.15 -10.08 11.02
N ASN A 118 9.85 -10.53 9.99
CA ASN A 118 11.21 -10.11 9.72
C ASN A 118 11.31 -8.60 9.50
N THR A 119 10.40 -8.01 8.71
CA THR A 119 10.38 -6.58 8.46
C THR A 119 10.14 -5.78 9.74
N VAL A 120 9.14 -6.17 10.53
CA VAL A 120 8.77 -5.45 11.76
C VAL A 120 9.85 -5.60 12.84
N LEU A 121 10.51 -6.75 12.94
CA LEU A 121 11.54 -6.98 13.96
C LEU A 121 12.89 -6.37 13.58
N ASN A 122 13.22 -6.30 12.29
CA ASN A 122 14.50 -5.79 11.81
C ASN A 122 14.47 -4.29 11.43
N THR A 123 13.45 -3.56 11.80
CA THR A 123 13.35 -2.10 11.59
C THR A 123 14.48 -1.29 12.25
N TYR A 124 15.35 -1.93 13.02
CA TYR A 124 16.45 -1.29 13.73
C TYR A 124 17.66 -0.95 12.86
N TYR A 125 17.82 -1.60 11.73
CA TYR A 125 18.92 -1.32 10.81
C TYR A 125 18.48 -0.23 9.83
N GLY A 126 18.50 1.04 10.30
CA GLY A 126 18.19 2.18 9.47
C GLY A 126 19.21 2.34 8.36
N ASN A 127 18.76 2.32 7.13
CA ASN A 127 19.50 2.84 6.00
C ASN A 127 19.31 4.38 6.00
N TRP A 128 20.32 5.13 5.59
CA TRP A 128 20.29 6.60 5.57
C TRP A 128 19.10 7.16 4.77
N ASP A 129 18.74 6.51 3.68
CA ASP A 129 17.58 6.91 2.87
C ASP A 129 16.27 6.66 3.61
N ASP A 130 16.10 5.54 4.29
CA ASP A 130 14.90 5.22 5.08
C ASP A 130 14.69 6.21 6.23
N GLU A 131 15.77 6.66 6.87
CA GLU A 131 15.71 7.71 7.90
C GLU A 131 15.23 9.03 7.32
N THR A 132 15.69 9.40 6.13
CA THR A 132 15.28 10.63 5.44
C THR A 132 13.80 10.58 5.07
N TYR A 133 13.32 9.48 4.53
CA TYR A 133 11.91 9.31 4.18
C TYR A 133 11.00 9.30 5.41
N CYS A 134 11.38 8.56 6.44
CA CYS A 134 10.65 8.55 7.71
C CYS A 134 10.60 9.94 8.35
N SER A 135 11.74 10.67 8.34
CA SER A 135 11.83 12.03 8.86
C SER A 135 11.01 13.03 8.05
N ASN A 136 10.90 12.86 6.73
CA ASN A 136 9.99 13.66 5.90
C ASN A 136 8.52 13.46 6.30
N ALA A 137 8.11 12.22 6.57
CA ALA A 137 6.75 11.93 7.05
C ALA A 137 6.46 12.60 8.40
N VAL A 138 7.41 12.51 9.33
CA VAL A 138 7.31 13.13 10.66
C VAL A 138 7.26 14.65 10.54
N THR A 139 8.13 15.25 9.72
CA THR A 139 8.17 16.68 9.50
C THR A 139 6.86 17.20 8.89
N ALA A 140 6.35 16.52 7.86
CA ALA A 140 5.08 16.87 7.25
C ALA A 140 3.91 16.86 8.26
N TRP A 141 3.87 15.85 9.12
CA TRP A 141 2.82 15.71 10.13
C TRP A 141 2.88 16.78 11.21
N TYR A 142 4.10 17.12 11.73
CA TYR A 142 4.27 18.15 12.75
C TYR A 142 4.04 19.55 12.22
N THR A 143 4.50 19.85 11.01
CA THR A 143 4.42 21.18 10.42
C THR A 143 3.13 21.43 9.64
N ASP A 144 2.31 20.38 9.43
CA ASP A 144 1.13 20.42 8.57
C ASP A 144 1.45 20.93 7.14
N THR A 145 2.62 20.56 6.60
CA THR A 145 3.08 20.99 5.28
C THR A 145 3.60 19.82 4.46
N ILE A 146 3.78 20.00 3.16
CA ILE A 146 4.28 18.97 2.26
C ILE A 146 5.64 19.40 1.72
N CYS A 147 6.71 18.70 2.14
CA CYS A 147 8.09 18.91 1.70
C CYS A 147 8.58 20.38 1.81
N ARG A 148 8.15 21.10 2.85
CA ARG A 148 8.46 22.51 3.06
C ARG A 148 9.68 22.76 3.91
N TYR A 149 9.99 21.85 4.77
CA TYR A 149 11.08 21.96 5.73
C TYR A 149 12.02 20.78 5.55
N SER A 150 13.30 21.05 5.66
CA SER A 150 14.32 20.00 5.70
C SER A 150 14.11 19.13 6.94
N PRO A 151 13.97 17.81 6.78
CA PRO A 151 13.78 16.91 7.92
C PRO A 151 15.02 16.84 8.84
N HIS A 152 16.19 17.23 8.32
CA HIS A 152 17.45 17.17 9.08
C HIS A 152 17.81 18.47 9.76
N SER A 153 17.53 19.62 9.13
CA SER A 153 17.93 20.94 9.65
C SER A 153 16.77 21.79 10.12
N GLY A 154 15.52 21.42 9.81
CA GLY A 154 14.34 22.24 10.08
C GLY A 154 14.27 23.53 9.25
N MET A 155 15.21 23.75 8.35
CA MET A 155 15.23 24.93 7.50
C MET A 155 14.10 24.87 6.45
N LYS A 156 13.53 26.04 6.16
CA LYS A 156 12.51 26.16 5.10
C LYS A 156 13.14 25.95 3.73
N LEU A 157 12.57 25.07 2.94
CA LEU A 157 13.02 24.70 1.60
C LEU A 157 12.31 25.53 0.54
N GLY A 158 12.99 25.81 -0.58
CA GLY A 158 12.35 26.31 -1.79
C GLY A 158 11.54 25.23 -2.50
N LEU A 159 10.63 25.65 -3.41
CA LEU A 159 9.75 24.73 -4.15
C LEU A 159 10.48 23.60 -4.89
N PHE A 160 11.66 23.88 -5.41
CA PHE A 160 12.43 22.94 -6.25
C PHE A 160 13.63 22.33 -5.50
N TYR A 161 13.72 22.59 -4.21
CA TYR A 161 14.80 21.99 -3.44
C TYR A 161 14.48 20.50 -3.23
N ASN A 162 15.36 19.65 -3.71
CA ASN A 162 15.27 18.21 -3.54
C ASN A 162 14.04 17.56 -4.20
N THR A 163 13.88 17.78 -5.51
CA THR A 163 12.78 17.26 -6.33
C THR A 163 12.56 15.75 -6.18
N ARG A 164 13.61 14.97 -5.90
CA ARG A 164 13.50 13.52 -5.60
C ARG A 164 12.51 13.24 -4.46
N TYR A 165 12.57 14.01 -3.39
CA TYR A 165 11.68 13.78 -2.24
C TYR A 165 10.28 14.35 -2.44
N VAL A 166 10.12 15.27 -3.35
CA VAL A 166 8.80 15.81 -3.72
C VAL A 166 7.99 14.78 -4.51
N VAL A 167 8.66 14.06 -5.41
CA VAL A 167 8.01 13.02 -6.23
C VAL A 167 7.84 11.71 -5.46
N ALA A 168 8.62 11.50 -4.39
CA ALA A 168 8.45 10.35 -3.53
C ALA A 168 7.22 10.54 -2.62
N GLY A 169 6.04 10.21 -3.10
CA GLY A 169 4.77 10.39 -2.38
C GLY A 169 4.62 9.57 -1.11
N TRP A 170 5.38 8.50 -0.99
CA TRP A 170 5.23 7.52 0.08
C TRP A 170 5.36 8.07 1.51
N PRO A 171 6.35 8.91 1.85
CA PRO A 171 6.44 9.55 3.16
C PRO A 171 5.20 10.37 3.51
N ILE A 172 4.68 11.10 2.53
CA ILE A 172 3.49 11.93 2.71
C ILE A 172 2.23 11.07 2.83
N TYR A 173 2.17 9.93 2.14
CA TYR A 173 1.11 8.96 2.32
C TYR A 173 1.08 8.39 3.74
N SER A 174 2.24 8.06 4.30
CA SER A 174 2.33 7.61 5.69
C SER A 174 1.94 8.71 6.69
N ALA A 175 2.31 9.97 6.40
CA ALA A 175 1.89 11.12 7.20
C ALA A 175 0.37 11.35 7.13
N MET A 176 -0.25 11.18 5.95
CA MET A 176 -1.70 11.20 5.77
C MET A 176 -2.39 10.13 6.63
N LEU A 177 -1.90 8.90 6.60
CA LEU A 177 -2.40 7.81 7.43
C LEU A 177 -2.24 8.10 8.93
N ALA A 178 -1.14 8.76 9.32
CA ALA A 178 -0.93 9.21 10.69
C ALA A 178 -1.95 10.28 11.12
N VAL A 179 -2.30 11.21 10.24
CA VAL A 179 -3.36 12.20 10.49
C VAL A 179 -4.71 11.51 10.73
N LEU A 180 -5.05 10.50 9.94
CA LEU A 180 -6.33 9.80 10.04
C LEU A 180 -6.42 8.88 11.26
N SER A 181 -5.34 8.15 11.54
CA SER A 181 -5.28 7.16 12.62
C SER A 181 -5.00 7.77 13.99
N GLY A 182 -4.29 8.89 14.03
CA GLY A 182 -3.75 9.49 15.26
C GLY A 182 -2.53 8.75 15.80
N ILE A 183 -1.89 7.88 15.00
CA ILE A 183 -0.65 7.19 15.34
C ILE A 183 0.53 8.00 14.79
N HIS A 184 1.65 8.01 15.53
CA HIS A 184 2.85 8.72 15.10
C HIS A 184 3.36 8.22 13.74
N PRO A 185 3.73 9.11 12.81
CA PRO A 185 4.07 8.73 11.43
C PRO A 185 5.21 7.71 11.32
N ALA A 186 6.20 7.77 12.20
CA ALA A 186 7.30 6.80 12.20
C ALA A 186 6.82 5.36 12.48
N ILE A 187 5.82 5.20 13.34
CA ILE A 187 5.20 3.88 13.62
C ILE A 187 4.38 3.44 12.41
N VAL A 188 3.63 4.36 11.81
CA VAL A 188 2.87 4.08 10.57
C VAL A 188 3.81 3.63 9.47
N TYR A 189 4.86 4.40 9.22
CA TYR A 189 5.83 4.15 8.15
C TYR A 189 6.56 2.82 8.32
N ARG A 190 7.16 2.59 9.49
CA ARG A 190 8.06 1.46 9.72
C ARG A 190 7.39 0.16 10.15
N THR A 191 6.22 0.25 10.78
CA THR A 191 5.59 -0.93 11.39
C THR A 191 4.25 -1.27 10.75
N ILE A 192 3.37 -0.28 10.59
CA ILE A 192 1.99 -0.57 10.19
C ILE A 192 1.89 -0.77 8.68
N LEU A 193 2.47 0.13 7.89
CA LEU A 193 2.42 0.04 6.43
C LEU A 193 2.94 -1.30 5.91
N PRO A 194 4.11 -1.81 6.30
CA PRO A 194 4.59 -3.11 5.85
C PRO A 194 3.62 -4.27 6.10
N VAL A 195 2.87 -4.24 7.21
CA VAL A 195 1.86 -5.27 7.53
C VAL A 195 0.74 -5.32 6.49
N PHE A 196 0.40 -4.20 5.85
CA PHE A 196 -0.62 -4.12 4.80
C PHE A 196 -0.03 -4.23 3.40
N GLU A 197 1.11 -3.62 3.16
CA GLU A 197 1.72 -3.54 1.83
C GLU A 197 2.30 -4.87 1.36
N ILE A 198 2.91 -5.62 2.27
CA ILE A 198 3.45 -6.94 1.93
C ILE A 198 2.34 -7.87 1.42
N PRO A 199 1.21 -8.08 2.12
CA PRO A 199 0.10 -8.85 1.59
C PRO A 199 -0.49 -8.25 0.30
N ALA A 200 -0.61 -6.92 0.20
CA ALA A 200 -1.13 -6.27 -1.00
C ALA A 200 -0.25 -6.55 -2.22
N ALA A 201 1.08 -6.46 -2.08
CA ALA A 201 2.03 -6.80 -3.13
C ALA A 201 1.88 -8.25 -3.60
N TYR A 202 1.66 -9.20 -2.67
CA TYR A 202 1.42 -10.59 -3.03
C TYR A 202 0.03 -10.83 -3.65
N VAL A 203 -0.98 -10.08 -3.29
CA VAL A 203 -2.29 -10.10 -3.98
C VAL A 203 -2.13 -9.61 -5.41
N ILE A 204 -1.37 -8.55 -5.63
CA ILE A 204 -1.09 -8.00 -6.98
C ILE A 204 -0.29 -9.02 -7.79
N SER A 205 0.84 -9.51 -7.26
CA SER A 205 1.69 -10.50 -7.92
C SER A 205 0.93 -11.79 -8.22
N GLY A 206 0.13 -12.27 -7.26
CA GLY A 206 -0.73 -13.44 -7.45
C GLY A 206 -1.79 -13.23 -8.53
N SER A 207 -2.32 -12.02 -8.69
CA SER A 207 -3.27 -11.70 -9.75
C SER A 207 -2.62 -11.69 -11.13
N LEU A 208 -1.38 -11.18 -11.23
CA LEU A 208 -0.58 -11.22 -12.46
C LEU A 208 -0.21 -12.65 -12.84
N LEU A 209 0.26 -13.45 -11.88
CA LEU A 209 0.59 -14.86 -12.09
C LEU A 209 -0.64 -15.69 -12.48
N ASP A 210 -1.80 -15.43 -11.88
CA ASP A 210 -3.06 -16.11 -12.21
C ASP A 210 -3.44 -15.85 -13.67
N HIS A 211 -3.27 -14.63 -14.14
CA HIS A 211 -3.47 -14.29 -15.55
C HIS A 211 -2.41 -14.94 -16.45
N PHE A 212 -1.15 -14.88 -16.06
CA PHE A 212 -0.04 -15.46 -16.81
C PHE A 212 -0.16 -16.98 -16.95
N PHE A 213 -0.63 -17.68 -15.91
CA PHE A 213 -0.84 -19.14 -15.93
C PHE A 213 -2.26 -19.56 -16.34
N PHE A 214 -3.01 -18.70 -17.04
CA PHE A 214 -4.35 -19.00 -17.53
C PHE A 214 -5.31 -19.54 -16.47
N HIS A 215 -5.27 -18.97 -15.28
CA HIS A 215 -6.09 -19.34 -14.12
C HIS A 215 -5.81 -20.75 -13.54
N ASP A 216 -4.65 -21.34 -13.85
CA ASP A 216 -4.16 -22.56 -13.20
C ASP A 216 -3.66 -22.23 -11.78
N ARG A 217 -4.50 -22.51 -10.78
CA ARG A 217 -4.22 -22.17 -9.38
C ARG A 217 -2.96 -22.79 -8.84
N LYS A 218 -2.68 -24.04 -9.20
CA LYS A 218 -1.49 -24.75 -8.72
C LYS A 218 -0.23 -24.07 -9.23
N LYS A 219 -0.20 -23.71 -10.50
CA LYS A 219 0.93 -22.96 -11.09
C LYS A 219 1.04 -21.56 -10.52
N THR A 220 -0.08 -20.88 -10.30
CA THR A 220 -0.13 -19.56 -9.67
C THR A 220 0.48 -19.60 -8.27
N LEU A 221 0.08 -20.57 -7.43
CA LEU A 221 0.61 -20.69 -6.08
C LEU A 221 2.09 -21.10 -6.07
N LEU A 222 2.51 -21.99 -6.95
CA LEU A 222 3.92 -22.34 -7.11
C LEU A 222 4.74 -21.12 -7.57
N GLY A 223 4.27 -20.37 -8.56
CA GLY A 223 4.90 -19.14 -9.02
C GLY A 223 5.03 -18.10 -7.90
N LEU A 224 3.98 -17.95 -7.06
CA LEU A 224 3.99 -17.07 -5.92
C LEU A 224 5.04 -17.49 -4.87
N ILE A 225 5.13 -18.78 -4.57
CA ILE A 225 6.14 -19.32 -3.64
C ILE A 225 7.56 -19.11 -4.20
N TYR A 226 7.76 -19.35 -5.47
CA TYR A 226 9.05 -19.08 -6.13
C TYR A 226 9.45 -17.61 -5.97
N PHE A 227 8.51 -16.72 -6.20
CA PHE A 227 8.72 -15.30 -6.06
C PHE A 227 9.05 -14.90 -4.61
N GLN A 228 8.38 -15.52 -3.63
CA GLN A 228 8.65 -15.33 -2.20
C GLN A 228 10.03 -15.86 -1.80
N ILE A 229 10.41 -17.04 -2.27
CA ILE A 229 11.74 -17.62 -2.03
C ILE A 229 12.82 -16.69 -2.60
N PHE A 230 12.64 -16.22 -3.83
CA PHE A 230 13.55 -15.27 -4.43
C PHE A 230 13.65 -13.97 -3.60
N ALA A 231 12.52 -13.42 -3.17
CA ALA A 231 12.49 -12.24 -2.32
C ALA A 231 13.20 -12.47 -0.97
N LEU A 232 13.08 -13.65 -0.39
CA LEU A 232 13.73 -14.00 0.89
C LEU A 232 15.23 -14.29 0.73
N LEU A 233 15.65 -14.98 -0.33
CA LEU A 233 17.05 -15.35 -0.56
C LEU A 233 17.91 -14.19 -1.10
N ALA A 234 17.32 -13.26 -1.83
CA ALA A 234 18.00 -12.07 -2.30
C ALA A 234 18.47 -11.14 -1.16
N PHE A 235 18.11 -11.48 0.08
CA PHE A 235 18.36 -10.70 1.28
C PHE A 235 19.83 -10.54 1.67
N GLU A 236 20.70 -11.47 1.31
CA GLU A 236 21.98 -11.53 2.00
C GLU A 236 23.19 -10.99 1.22
N LYS A 237 23.16 -10.80 -0.09
CA LYS A 237 24.44 -10.77 -0.80
C LYS A 237 24.61 -9.87 -2.03
N ILE A 238 23.74 -8.99 -2.36
CA ILE A 238 24.01 -8.09 -3.50
C ILE A 238 24.34 -6.69 -3.00
N GLY A 239 25.63 -6.49 -2.72
CA GLY A 239 26.26 -5.16 -2.65
C GLY A 239 25.89 -4.28 -1.47
N GLY A 240 26.26 -4.67 -0.25
CA GLY A 240 26.43 -3.71 0.87
C GLY A 240 25.20 -2.98 1.43
N ASN A 241 24.12 -2.90 0.70
CA ASN A 241 22.83 -2.30 1.10
C ASN A 241 21.74 -3.33 0.95
N THR A 242 21.51 -4.09 2.00
CA THR A 242 20.55 -5.20 2.05
C THR A 242 19.09 -4.78 1.90
N ASN A 243 18.79 -3.50 1.90
CA ASN A 243 17.42 -2.98 1.89
C ASN A 243 16.87 -2.61 0.51
N GLU A 244 17.71 -2.55 -0.52
CA GLU A 244 17.27 -2.17 -1.87
C GLU A 244 16.46 -3.25 -2.58
N TRP A 245 16.57 -4.50 -2.18
CA TRP A 245 15.83 -5.63 -2.73
C TRP A 245 14.41 -5.80 -2.19
N TRP A 246 14.06 -5.01 -1.23
CA TRP A 246 12.68 -4.80 -0.85
C TRP A 246 11.84 -4.18 -1.99
N LEU A 247 12.48 -3.86 -3.11
CA LEU A 247 11.83 -3.31 -4.30
C LEU A 247 10.60 -4.09 -4.77
N ILE A 248 10.52 -5.37 -4.50
CA ILE A 248 9.34 -6.17 -4.88
C ILE A 248 8.28 -6.12 -3.79
N VAL A 249 8.68 -5.89 -2.56
CA VAL A 249 7.80 -5.90 -1.39
C VAL A 249 7.71 -4.51 -0.75
N ASN A 250 8.77 -3.73 -0.87
CA ASN A 250 8.85 -2.34 -0.50
C ASN A 250 9.26 -1.51 -1.72
N CYS A 251 8.47 -1.51 -2.77
CA CYS A 251 8.67 -0.61 -3.93
C CYS A 251 8.77 0.88 -3.54
N TRP A 252 8.89 1.18 -2.27
CA TRP A 252 8.56 2.43 -1.65
C TRP A 252 9.66 3.03 -0.79
N THR A 253 10.71 2.28 -0.50
CA THR A 253 11.86 2.73 0.30
C THR A 253 13.11 2.99 -0.52
N GLY A 254 13.00 3.00 -1.83
CA GLY A 254 14.10 3.22 -2.78
C GLY A 254 14.61 4.63 -2.86
#